data_e4d4bc232708af6e2128cd0f4d9231dd
#
_entry.id   e4d4bc232708af6e2128cd0f4d9231dd
#
_cell.length_a   1.000
_cell.length_b   1.000
_cell.length_c   1.000
_cell.angle_alpha   90.00
_cell.angle_beta   90.00
_cell.angle_gamma   90.00
#
_symmetry.space_group_name_H-M   'P 1'
#
loop_
_entity.id
_entity.type
_entity.pdbx_description
1 polymer ?
#
loop_
_entity_poly.entity_id
_entity_poly.type
_entity_poly.pdbx_seq_one_letter_code
_entity_poly.pdbx_strand_id
1 'polypeptide(L)'
;MDIKINETGDVVNIIVSGDIEMMSIKDFKTKLFEVGENTYKDVDIDLSNVEYIDSSGVGVLITLLKRQKSKGKTLNISKVSPKVMNVLKLSSLSDVFNLSV
;
A
#
# COMPACT_ATOMS: atom_id res chain seq x y z
N MET A 1 14.93 -1.53 -1.16
CA MET A 1 13.51 -1.83 -0.83
C MET A 1 13.29 -3.33 -0.82
N ASP A 2 12.59 -3.83 0.16
CA ASP A 2 12.20 -5.23 0.24
C ASP A 2 10.68 -5.33 0.29
N ILE A 3 10.10 -6.19 -0.53
CA ILE A 3 8.65 -6.38 -0.61
C ILE A 3 8.36 -7.87 -0.49
N LYS A 4 7.68 -8.25 0.58
CA LYS A 4 7.27 -9.64 0.80
C LYS A 4 5.78 -9.76 0.56
N ILE A 5 5.39 -10.78 -0.17
CA ILE A 5 3.99 -11.04 -0.50
C ILE A 5 3.64 -12.44 -0.05
N ASN A 6 2.60 -12.58 0.75
CA ASN A 6 2.08 -13.88 1.12
C ASN A 6 0.54 -13.84 1.15
N GLU A 7 -0.08 -15.00 1.11
CA GLU A 7 -1.53 -15.11 1.14
C GLU A 7 -1.96 -15.84 2.40
N THR A 8 -3.02 -15.33 3.02
CA THR A 8 -3.65 -15.95 4.20
C THR A 8 -5.16 -15.96 3.96
N GLY A 9 -5.72 -17.14 3.64
CA GLY A 9 -7.14 -17.24 3.32
C GLY A 9 -7.50 -16.39 2.11
N ASP A 10 -8.43 -15.45 2.29
CA ASP A 10 -8.91 -14.56 1.23
C ASP A 10 -8.19 -13.21 1.19
N VAL A 11 -7.02 -13.12 1.79
CA VAL A 11 -6.26 -11.88 1.87
C VAL A 11 -4.85 -12.08 1.34
N VAL A 12 -4.40 -11.15 0.50
CA VAL A 12 -3.00 -11.05 0.08
C VAL A 12 -2.32 -10.03 0.99
N ASN A 13 -1.27 -10.44 1.68
CA ASN A 13 -0.53 -9.59 2.59
C ASN A 13 0.75 -9.12 1.92
N ILE A 14 0.96 -7.80 1.90
CA ILE A 14 2.15 -7.17 1.32
C ILE A 14 2.88 -6.45 2.45
N ILE A 15 4.13 -6.83 2.69
CA ILE A 15 4.97 -6.22 3.72
C ILE A 15 6.11 -5.49 3.03
N VAL A 16 6.16 -4.17 3.20
CA VAL A 16 7.14 -3.31 2.55
C VAL A 16 8.14 -2.81 3.56
N SER A 17 9.43 -2.88 3.22
CA SER A 17 10.53 -2.34 4.04
C SER A 17 11.40 -1.44 3.18
N GLY A 18 11.76 -0.29 3.72
CA GLY A 18 12.56 0.71 3.01
C GLY A 18 11.73 1.90 2.56
N ASP A 19 12.39 2.94 2.08
CA ASP A 19 11.73 4.16 1.68
C ASP A 19 11.05 4.02 0.33
N ILE A 20 9.88 4.60 0.18
CA ILE A 20 9.12 4.64 -1.07
C ILE A 20 9.29 6.02 -1.68
N GLU A 21 10.20 6.14 -2.62
CA GLU A 21 10.57 7.42 -3.22
C GLU A 21 11.09 7.19 -4.64
N MET A 22 11.59 8.24 -5.29
CA MET A 22 11.97 8.22 -6.70
C MET A 22 12.87 7.05 -7.09
N MET A 23 13.80 6.65 -6.23
CA MET A 23 14.76 5.57 -6.54
C MET A 23 14.14 4.17 -6.42
N SER A 24 13.12 4.01 -5.63
CA SER A 24 12.50 2.71 -5.36
C SER A 24 11.09 2.56 -5.96
N ILE A 25 10.53 3.63 -6.50
CA ILE A 25 9.13 3.65 -6.94
C ILE A 25 8.83 2.62 -8.03
N LYS A 26 9.79 2.35 -8.91
CA LYS A 26 9.58 1.39 -10.00
C LYS A 26 9.32 -0.02 -9.45
N ASP A 27 10.13 -0.47 -8.49
CA ASP A 27 9.95 -1.78 -7.87
C ASP A 27 8.64 -1.86 -7.10
N PHE A 28 8.34 -0.83 -6.32
CA PHE A 28 7.10 -0.75 -5.55
C PHE A 28 5.88 -0.82 -6.47
N LYS A 29 5.86 0.01 -7.51
CA LYS A 29 4.77 0.06 -8.49
C LYS A 29 4.59 -1.29 -9.18
N THR A 30 5.70 -1.88 -9.68
CA THR A 30 5.65 -3.15 -10.41
C THR A 30 5.06 -4.25 -9.54
N LYS A 31 5.53 -4.38 -8.30
CA LYS A 31 5.05 -5.43 -7.38
C LYS A 31 3.59 -5.25 -7.00
N LEU A 32 3.19 -4.03 -6.67
CA LEU A 32 1.80 -3.78 -6.27
C LEU A 32 0.84 -3.95 -7.44
N PHE A 33 1.22 -3.53 -8.63
CA PHE A 33 0.36 -3.68 -9.80
C PHE A 33 0.25 -5.13 -10.25
N GLU A 34 1.32 -5.93 -10.11
CA GLU A 34 1.24 -7.37 -10.34
C GLU A 34 0.22 -8.03 -9.42
N VAL A 35 0.24 -7.68 -8.14
CA VAL A 35 -0.76 -8.17 -7.19
C VAL A 35 -2.16 -7.72 -7.62
N GLY A 36 -2.32 -6.46 -7.97
CA GLY A 36 -3.61 -5.92 -8.40
C GLY A 36 -4.17 -6.59 -9.65
N GLU A 37 -3.30 -7.02 -10.58
CA GLU A 37 -3.73 -7.69 -11.81
C GLU A 37 -4.05 -9.17 -11.60
N ASN A 38 -3.32 -9.83 -10.70
CA ASN A 38 -3.36 -11.28 -10.57
C ASN A 38 -4.18 -11.80 -9.40
N THR A 39 -4.76 -10.92 -8.60
CA THR A 39 -5.56 -11.35 -7.45
C THR A 39 -6.98 -10.84 -7.54
N TYR A 40 -7.92 -11.66 -7.02
CA TYR A 40 -9.30 -11.26 -6.76
C TYR A 40 -9.60 -11.34 -5.26
N LYS A 41 -8.58 -11.19 -4.44
CA LYS A 41 -8.68 -11.19 -2.99
C LYS A 41 -8.56 -9.78 -2.44
N ASP A 42 -8.92 -9.60 -1.18
CA ASP A 42 -8.61 -8.38 -0.46
C ASP A 42 -7.10 -8.26 -0.29
N VAL A 43 -6.60 -7.05 -0.27
CA VAL A 43 -5.16 -6.78 -0.10
C VAL A 43 -4.94 -6.00 1.18
N ASP A 44 -3.97 -6.43 1.96
CA ASP A 44 -3.55 -5.77 3.18
C ASP A 44 -2.07 -5.41 3.07
N ILE A 45 -1.74 -4.14 3.30
CA ILE A 45 -0.37 -3.64 3.20
C ILE A 45 0.13 -3.23 4.58
N ASP A 46 1.30 -3.73 4.95
CA ASP A 46 2.02 -3.35 6.16
C ASP A 46 3.15 -2.40 5.78
N LEU A 47 3.03 -1.15 6.19
CA LEU A 47 4.02 -0.09 5.97
C LEU A 47 4.76 0.30 7.24
N SER A 48 4.74 -0.56 8.27
CA SER A 48 5.39 -0.23 9.55
C SER A 48 6.91 -0.08 9.43
N ASN A 49 7.52 -0.70 8.42
CA ASN A 49 8.95 -0.63 8.15
C ASN A 49 9.32 0.38 7.07
N VAL A 50 8.40 1.27 6.71
CA VAL A 50 8.61 2.35 5.76
C VAL A 50 8.69 3.66 6.52
N GLU A 51 9.85 4.34 6.44
CA GLU A 51 10.07 5.61 7.13
C GLU A 51 9.71 6.82 6.30
N TYR A 52 9.66 6.67 4.97
CA TYR A 52 9.41 7.78 4.07
C TYR A 52 8.61 7.32 2.85
N ILE A 53 7.63 8.12 2.47
CA ILE A 53 6.87 7.94 1.25
C ILE A 53 6.68 9.31 0.59
N ASP A 54 6.91 9.40 -0.71
CA ASP A 54 6.64 10.63 -1.46
C ASP A 54 5.32 10.52 -2.22
N SER A 55 4.99 11.57 -2.97
CA SER A 55 3.73 11.63 -3.71
C SER A 55 3.61 10.53 -4.77
N SER A 56 4.73 10.06 -5.34
CA SER A 56 4.68 8.97 -6.32
C SER A 56 4.23 7.67 -5.67
N GLY A 57 4.73 7.39 -4.46
CA GLY A 57 4.30 6.22 -3.69
C GLY A 57 2.84 6.28 -3.30
N VAL A 58 2.38 7.44 -2.85
CA VAL A 58 0.97 7.67 -2.53
C VAL A 58 0.10 7.42 -3.77
N GLY A 59 0.54 7.89 -4.93
CA GLY A 59 -0.17 7.67 -6.20
C GLY A 59 -0.33 6.19 -6.55
N VAL A 60 0.69 5.38 -6.29
CA VAL A 60 0.62 3.93 -6.49
C VAL A 60 -0.42 3.30 -5.58
N LEU A 61 -0.44 3.69 -4.30
CA LEU A 61 -1.43 3.19 -3.35
C LEU A 61 -2.85 3.54 -3.77
N ILE A 62 -3.07 4.77 -4.22
CA ILE A 62 -4.39 5.23 -4.69
C ILE A 62 -4.83 4.42 -5.92
N THR A 63 -3.92 4.19 -6.85
CA THR A 63 -4.23 3.41 -8.05
C THR A 63 -4.62 1.98 -7.70
N LEU A 64 -3.90 1.35 -6.79
CA LEU A 64 -4.22 0.00 -6.35
C LEU A 64 -5.58 -0.02 -5.63
N LEU A 65 -5.86 0.97 -4.79
CA LEU A 65 -7.15 1.09 -4.12
C LEU A 65 -8.30 1.14 -5.13
N LYS A 66 -8.16 1.96 -6.18
CA LYS A 66 -9.19 2.07 -7.22
C LYS A 66 -9.38 0.75 -7.96
N ARG A 67 -8.31 0.04 -8.25
CA ARG A 67 -8.39 -1.28 -8.88
C ARG A 67 -9.12 -2.30 -8.01
N GLN A 68 -8.82 -2.30 -6.71
CA GLN A 68 -9.50 -3.18 -5.77
C GLN A 68 -11.00 -2.86 -5.71
N LYS A 69 -11.35 -1.60 -5.60
CA LYS A 69 -12.76 -1.18 -5.59
C LYS A 69 -13.50 -1.60 -6.85
N SER A 70 -12.86 -1.51 -8.01
CA SER A 70 -13.50 -1.91 -9.28
C SER A 70 -13.80 -3.41 -9.32
N LYS A 71 -13.11 -4.21 -8.52
CA LYS A 71 -13.33 -5.65 -8.39
C LYS A 71 -14.25 -6.02 -7.23
N GLY A 72 -14.75 -5.03 -6.49
CA GLY A 72 -15.51 -5.27 -5.27
C GLY A 72 -14.65 -5.76 -4.11
N LYS A 73 -13.36 -5.47 -4.13
CA LYS A 73 -12.42 -5.87 -3.10
C LYS A 73 -11.84 -4.66 -2.37
N THR A 74 -11.15 -4.91 -1.27
CA THR A 74 -10.60 -3.86 -0.42
C THR A 74 -9.09 -3.78 -0.50
N LEU A 75 -8.57 -2.61 -0.20
CA LEU A 75 -7.17 -2.38 0.10
C LEU A 75 -7.10 -1.73 1.47
N ASN A 76 -6.50 -2.42 2.43
CA ASN A 76 -6.30 -1.90 3.77
C ASN A 76 -4.82 -1.71 4.05
N ILE A 77 -4.49 -0.69 4.84
CA ILE A 77 -3.16 -0.51 5.38
C ILE A 77 -3.24 -0.88 6.86
N SER A 78 -2.73 -2.06 7.22
CA SER A 78 -2.89 -2.61 8.56
C SER A 78 -1.98 -1.94 9.59
N LYS A 79 -0.79 -1.56 9.15
CA LYS A 79 0.21 -0.90 9.99
C LYS A 79 0.94 0.15 9.19
N VAL A 80 1.28 1.24 9.85
CA VAL A 80 1.99 2.34 9.20
C VAL A 80 2.86 3.04 10.23
N SER A 81 4.08 3.43 9.84
CA SER A 81 4.97 4.18 10.69
C SER A 81 4.42 5.57 10.98
N PRO A 82 4.82 6.22 12.11
CA PRO A 82 4.32 7.55 12.42
C PRO A 82 4.59 8.59 11.33
N LYS A 83 5.75 8.53 10.70
CA LYS A 83 6.11 9.48 9.63
C LYS A 83 5.22 9.32 8.41
N VAL A 84 4.97 8.08 8.00
CA VAL A 84 4.10 7.80 6.85
C VAL A 84 2.65 8.14 7.19
N MET A 85 2.22 7.86 8.42
CA MET A 85 0.89 8.25 8.88
C MET A 85 0.68 9.76 8.74
N ASN A 86 1.67 10.57 9.10
CA ASN A 86 1.58 12.01 8.96
C ASN A 86 1.40 12.44 7.50
N VAL A 87 2.14 11.82 6.57
CA VAL A 87 1.98 12.11 5.15
C VAL A 87 0.56 11.80 4.69
N LEU A 88 0.04 10.64 5.08
CA LEU A 88 -1.31 10.23 4.69
C LEU A 88 -2.39 11.12 5.29
N LYS A 89 -2.21 11.57 6.54
CA LYS A 89 -3.12 12.52 7.19
C LYS A 89 -3.13 13.87 6.48
N LEU A 90 -1.94 14.42 6.18
CA LEU A 90 -1.81 15.72 5.51
C LEU A 90 -2.43 15.68 4.11
N SER A 91 -2.43 14.52 3.48
CA SER A 91 -3.04 14.32 2.16
C SER A 91 -4.51 13.92 2.24
N SER A 92 -5.11 13.91 3.44
CA SER A 92 -6.49 13.49 3.71
C SER A 92 -6.77 12.05 3.27
N LEU A 93 -5.74 11.21 3.26
CA LEU A 93 -5.86 9.82 2.80
C LEU A 93 -6.05 8.82 3.93
N SER A 94 -5.88 9.23 5.19
CA SER A 94 -6.07 8.33 6.33
C SER A 94 -7.48 7.75 6.37
N ASP A 95 -8.49 8.55 6.02
CA ASP A 95 -9.88 8.10 5.96
C ASP A 95 -10.13 7.17 4.77
N VAL A 96 -9.48 7.48 3.64
CA VAL A 96 -9.63 6.67 2.42
C VAL A 96 -9.12 5.25 2.63
N PHE A 97 -8.05 5.09 3.39
CA PHE A 97 -7.45 3.78 3.70
C PHE A 97 -7.91 3.20 5.04
N ASN A 98 -8.92 3.81 5.69
CA ASN A 98 -9.43 3.35 6.98
C ASN A 98 -8.37 3.26 8.07
N LEU A 99 -7.45 4.20 8.09
CA LEU A 99 -6.37 4.21 9.09
C LEU A 99 -6.88 4.76 10.42
N SER A 100 -6.54 4.06 11.50
CA SER A 100 -6.79 4.54 12.85
C SER A 100 -5.81 5.66 13.19
N VAL A 101 -6.31 6.71 13.80
CA VAL A 101 -5.53 7.88 14.17
C VAL A 101 -5.17 7.82 15.65
#